data_c85aa95d67f253bb888c2c5020fcda48
#
_entry.id   c85aa95d67f253bb888c2c5020fcda48
#
_cell.length_a   1.000
_cell.length_b   1.000
_cell.length_c   1.000
_cell.angle_alpha   90.00
_cell.angle_beta   90.00
_cell.angle_gamma   90.00
#
_symmetry.space_group_name_H-M   'P 1'
#
loop_
_entity.id
_entity.type
_entity.pdbx_description
1 polymer ?
#
loop_
_entity_poly.entity_id
_entity_poly.type
_entity_poly.pdbx_seq_one_letter_code
_entity_poly.pdbx_strand_id
1 'polypeptide(L)'
;MTKLMTAVSVLQCVEDGILDLDQDVRGLIPGLGQLGIITGVEGDNIKLEPNTTSVTPRMLLCHTSGQEYEFMDPVLGRWRAARGEKPFGGATVQDKCTIPLTFAPGTAFAYGGGCDWAGKVVEAVTKTTLEGFMKTRIWIPLGIENDTSFFPHSKEGMRDRVADLATLNEKGEPPAVYLPGFDITLGATDCLGGGGLFTSAKGYYAFLSALFRRDPRILKPTSYDELFRPQLDERCEEALNEYFYRSELYAAYLALCIPQSVRKTWSLAGLVVKEGQEGRFGRGTISWAGVPSVQWYMDQETGVCGVVVCQILPPMLPAVMSLHDKAQKTIFSGLQRAL
;
A
#
# COMPACT_ATOMS: atom_id res chain seq x y z
N MET A 1 0.88 5.13 1.04
CA MET A 1 0.22 6.27 0.34
C MET A 1 0.04 5.98 -1.15
N THR A 2 1.06 5.53 -1.87
CA THR A 2 1.00 5.20 -3.31
C THR A 2 -0.13 4.24 -3.67
N LYS A 3 -0.32 3.17 -2.89
CA LYS A 3 -1.33 2.13 -3.11
C LYS A 3 -2.74 2.68 -3.35
N LEU A 4 -3.15 3.72 -2.61
CA LEU A 4 -4.48 4.33 -2.77
C LEU A 4 -4.62 5.05 -4.12
N MET A 5 -3.60 5.76 -4.59
CA MET A 5 -3.62 6.35 -5.93
C MET A 5 -3.62 5.30 -7.04
N THR A 6 -2.90 4.19 -6.83
CA THR A 6 -2.91 3.04 -7.76
C THR A 6 -4.30 2.40 -7.82
N ALA A 7 -4.98 2.20 -6.68
CA ALA A 7 -6.35 1.68 -6.65
C ALA A 7 -7.34 2.59 -7.38
N VAL A 8 -7.23 3.91 -7.19
CA VAL A 8 -8.03 4.89 -7.93
C VAL A 8 -7.75 4.79 -9.43
N SER A 9 -6.47 4.66 -9.84
CA SER A 9 -6.12 4.52 -11.26
C SER A 9 -6.70 3.25 -11.89
N VAL A 10 -6.71 2.13 -11.15
CA VAL A 10 -7.36 0.89 -11.59
C VAL A 10 -8.86 1.12 -11.78
N LEU A 11 -9.54 1.76 -10.83
CA LEU A 11 -10.97 2.06 -10.93
C LEU A 11 -11.29 3.02 -12.09
N GLN A 12 -10.43 3.98 -12.39
CA GLN A 12 -10.57 4.84 -13.57
C GLN A 12 -10.47 4.04 -14.87
N CYS A 13 -9.60 3.03 -14.95
CA CYS A 13 -9.56 2.11 -16.10
C CYS A 13 -10.83 1.26 -16.21
N VAL A 14 -11.43 0.88 -15.08
CA VAL A 14 -12.73 0.19 -15.06
C VAL A 14 -13.85 1.12 -15.53
N GLU A 15 -13.88 2.38 -15.10
CA GLU A 15 -14.85 3.38 -15.58
C GLU A 15 -14.75 3.67 -17.07
N ASP A 16 -13.54 3.56 -17.63
CA ASP A 16 -13.27 3.73 -19.05
C ASP A 16 -13.62 2.45 -19.86
N GLY A 17 -14.00 1.35 -19.20
CA GLY A 17 -14.38 0.08 -19.81
C GLY A 17 -13.21 -0.70 -20.43
N ILE A 18 -11.97 -0.37 -20.07
CA ILE A 18 -10.75 -1.01 -20.58
C ILE A 18 -10.17 -2.05 -19.64
N LEU A 19 -10.75 -2.20 -18.45
CA LEU A 19 -10.34 -3.16 -17.41
C LEU A 19 -11.57 -3.63 -16.65
N ASP A 20 -11.57 -4.91 -16.21
CA ASP A 20 -12.52 -5.46 -15.26
C ASP A 20 -11.77 -5.85 -13.99
N LEU A 21 -12.35 -5.53 -12.82
CA LEU A 21 -11.74 -5.85 -11.51
C LEU A 21 -11.56 -7.36 -11.28
N ASP A 22 -12.35 -8.17 -11.94
CA ASP A 22 -12.39 -9.63 -11.75
C ASP A 22 -11.87 -10.44 -12.95
N GLN A 23 -11.35 -9.76 -14.01
CA GLN A 23 -10.68 -10.46 -15.12
C GLN A 23 -9.29 -10.97 -14.71
N ASP A 24 -8.88 -12.10 -15.33
CA ASP A 24 -7.51 -12.61 -15.19
C ASP A 24 -6.51 -11.70 -15.93
N VAL A 25 -5.56 -11.11 -15.20
CA VAL A 25 -4.56 -10.20 -15.77
C VAL A 25 -3.19 -10.82 -16.01
N ARG A 26 -3.01 -12.13 -15.75
CA ARG A 26 -1.74 -12.83 -16.01
C ARG A 26 -1.30 -12.77 -17.47
N GLY A 27 -2.26 -12.78 -18.39
CA GLY A 27 -1.99 -12.62 -19.82
C GLY A 27 -1.55 -11.23 -20.24
N LEU A 28 -1.81 -10.20 -19.44
CA LEU A 28 -1.41 -8.82 -19.71
C LEU A 28 0.01 -8.51 -19.22
N ILE A 29 0.48 -9.23 -18.18
CA ILE A 29 1.71 -8.90 -17.47
C ILE A 29 2.60 -10.12 -17.32
N PRO A 30 3.69 -10.20 -18.10
CA PRO A 30 4.69 -11.24 -17.93
C PRO A 30 5.27 -11.21 -16.50
N GLY A 31 5.46 -12.38 -15.89
CA GLY A 31 6.04 -12.54 -14.57
C GLY A 31 5.03 -12.70 -13.44
N LEU A 32 3.81 -12.17 -13.58
CA LEU A 32 2.78 -12.27 -12.54
C LEU A 32 2.28 -13.72 -12.37
N GLY A 33 2.58 -14.33 -11.21
CA GLY A 33 2.19 -15.70 -10.88
C GLY A 33 2.88 -16.78 -11.73
N GLN A 34 3.88 -16.43 -12.52
CA GLN A 34 4.55 -17.32 -13.47
C GLN A 34 5.35 -18.43 -12.78
N LEU A 35 5.91 -18.16 -11.59
CA LEU A 35 6.75 -19.11 -10.86
C LEU A 35 5.96 -20.18 -10.10
N GLY A 36 4.63 -20.06 -10.04
CA GLY A 36 3.78 -20.98 -9.31
C GLY A 36 3.64 -20.64 -7.82
N ILE A 37 3.15 -21.61 -7.07
CA ILE A 37 2.79 -21.50 -5.65
C ILE A 37 3.75 -22.35 -4.82
N ILE A 38 4.24 -21.84 -3.69
CA ILE A 38 5.01 -22.61 -2.72
C ILE A 38 4.09 -23.63 -2.04
N THR A 39 4.41 -24.93 -2.18
CA THR A 39 3.64 -26.04 -1.59
C THR A 39 4.41 -26.78 -0.52
N GLY A 40 5.72 -26.53 -0.38
CA GLY A 40 6.53 -27.17 0.64
C GLY A 40 7.95 -26.61 0.69
N VAL A 41 8.61 -26.85 1.81
CA VAL A 41 10.01 -26.48 2.04
C VAL A 41 10.72 -27.67 2.69
N GLU A 42 11.75 -28.20 2.01
CA GLU A 42 12.59 -29.28 2.49
C GLU A 42 14.06 -28.81 2.53
N GLY A 43 14.52 -28.36 3.69
CA GLY A 43 15.84 -27.71 3.82
C GLY A 43 15.89 -26.45 2.97
N ASP A 44 16.83 -26.40 2.02
CA ASP A 44 16.97 -25.27 1.06
C ASP A 44 16.14 -25.46 -0.22
N ASN A 45 15.48 -26.62 -0.37
CA ASN A 45 14.65 -26.90 -1.54
C ASN A 45 13.22 -26.40 -1.32
N ILE A 46 12.79 -25.43 -2.14
CA ILE A 46 11.43 -24.88 -2.12
C ILE A 46 10.65 -25.55 -3.26
N LYS A 47 9.61 -26.30 -2.89
CA LYS A 47 8.71 -26.96 -3.85
C LYS A 47 7.70 -25.96 -4.39
N LEU A 48 7.58 -25.92 -5.72
CA LEU A 48 6.65 -25.07 -6.44
C LEU A 48 5.69 -25.90 -7.28
N GLU A 49 4.42 -25.53 -7.27
CA GLU A 49 3.42 -26.06 -8.18
C GLU A 49 2.89 -24.96 -9.11
N PRO A 50 2.50 -25.29 -10.35
CA PRO A 50 1.97 -24.28 -11.27
C PRO A 50 0.71 -23.62 -10.71
N ASN A 51 0.63 -22.29 -10.81
CA ASN A 51 -0.60 -21.57 -10.48
C ASN A 51 -1.61 -21.67 -11.65
N THR A 52 -2.71 -22.36 -11.44
CA THR A 52 -3.82 -22.48 -12.40
C THR A 52 -4.95 -21.49 -12.12
N THR A 53 -4.94 -20.82 -10.96
CA THR A 53 -5.98 -19.86 -10.56
C THR A 53 -5.72 -18.49 -11.18
N SER A 54 -6.79 -17.84 -11.62
CA SER A 54 -6.75 -16.45 -12.11
C SER A 54 -6.19 -15.51 -11.04
N VAL A 55 -5.42 -14.50 -11.50
CA VAL A 55 -5.01 -13.36 -10.67
C VAL A 55 -5.72 -12.12 -11.19
N THR A 56 -6.53 -11.50 -10.36
CA THR A 56 -7.37 -10.37 -10.76
C THR A 56 -6.89 -9.04 -10.17
N PRO A 57 -7.23 -7.88 -10.78
CA PRO A 57 -6.95 -6.56 -10.20
C PRO A 57 -7.46 -6.43 -8.76
N ARG A 58 -8.65 -6.95 -8.46
CA ARG A 58 -9.21 -6.98 -7.11
C ARG A 58 -8.28 -7.70 -6.14
N MET A 59 -7.82 -8.90 -6.49
CA MET A 59 -6.90 -9.67 -5.65
C MET A 59 -5.57 -8.97 -5.43
N LEU A 60 -5.04 -8.28 -6.45
CA LEU A 60 -3.80 -7.51 -6.34
C LEU A 60 -3.94 -6.33 -5.36
N LEU A 61 -5.05 -5.59 -5.43
CA LEU A 61 -5.32 -4.45 -4.55
C LEU A 61 -5.68 -4.87 -3.12
N CYS A 62 -6.28 -6.05 -2.95
CA CYS A 62 -6.73 -6.57 -1.64
C CYS A 62 -5.73 -7.50 -0.97
N HIS A 63 -4.53 -7.69 -1.54
CA HIS A 63 -3.50 -8.56 -0.99
C HIS A 63 -3.94 -10.03 -0.83
N THR A 64 -4.83 -10.51 -1.71
CA THR A 64 -5.29 -11.90 -1.77
C THR A 64 -4.76 -12.65 -2.99
N SER A 65 -3.82 -12.07 -3.72
CA SER A 65 -3.24 -12.67 -4.93
C SER A 65 -2.15 -13.73 -4.67
N GLY A 66 -1.75 -13.94 -3.42
CA GLY A 66 -0.61 -14.79 -3.06
C GLY A 66 0.75 -14.09 -3.16
N GLN A 67 0.80 -12.84 -3.60
CA GLN A 67 2.02 -12.02 -3.59
C GLN A 67 2.32 -11.54 -2.18
N GLU A 68 3.51 -11.85 -1.67
CA GLU A 68 3.99 -11.38 -0.36
C GLU A 68 5.37 -10.74 -0.53
N TYR A 69 5.72 -9.73 0.28
CA TYR A 69 7.06 -9.17 0.26
C TYR A 69 8.05 -10.14 0.89
N GLU A 70 9.15 -10.45 0.19
CA GLU A 70 10.16 -11.40 0.64
C GLU A 70 10.89 -10.99 1.93
N PHE A 71 10.92 -9.70 2.26
CA PHE A 71 11.44 -9.23 3.55
C PHE A 71 10.48 -9.46 4.72
N MET A 72 9.26 -9.87 4.42
CA MET A 72 8.28 -10.30 5.42
C MET A 72 8.16 -11.82 5.53
N ASP A 73 8.46 -12.56 4.48
CA ASP A 73 8.40 -14.03 4.47
C ASP A 73 9.80 -14.66 4.40
N PRO A 74 10.23 -15.42 5.45
CA PRO A 74 11.55 -16.03 5.47
C PRO A 74 11.78 -17.07 4.36
N VAL A 75 10.72 -17.70 3.82
CA VAL A 75 10.84 -18.67 2.73
C VAL A 75 11.15 -17.95 1.44
N LEU A 76 10.44 -16.87 1.14
CA LEU A 76 10.73 -16.02 -0.01
C LEU A 76 12.11 -15.37 0.09
N GLY A 77 12.51 -14.93 1.29
CA GLY A 77 13.86 -14.42 1.53
C GLY A 77 14.95 -15.46 1.19
N ARG A 78 14.78 -16.72 1.60
CA ARG A 78 15.69 -17.83 1.23
C ARG A 78 15.66 -18.11 -0.28
N TRP A 79 14.49 -18.07 -0.89
CA TRP A 79 14.33 -18.27 -2.33
C TRP A 79 15.14 -17.24 -3.14
N ARG A 80 15.12 -15.96 -2.74
CA ARG A 80 15.96 -14.91 -3.34
C ARG A 80 17.44 -15.16 -3.09
N ALA A 81 17.82 -15.41 -1.84
CA ALA A 81 19.22 -15.63 -1.46
C ALA A 81 19.86 -16.82 -2.20
N ALA A 82 19.13 -17.92 -2.41
CA ALA A 82 19.60 -19.08 -3.20
C ALA A 82 19.88 -18.73 -4.66
N ARG A 83 19.33 -17.65 -5.19
CA ARG A 83 19.55 -17.11 -6.53
C ARG A 83 20.62 -16.02 -6.57
N GLY A 84 21.23 -15.67 -5.45
CA GLY A 84 22.16 -14.57 -5.32
C GLY A 84 21.53 -13.18 -5.47
N GLU A 85 20.22 -13.09 -5.32
CA GLU A 85 19.44 -11.86 -5.48
C GLU A 85 19.26 -11.16 -4.12
N LYS A 86 19.24 -9.82 -4.13
CA LYS A 86 18.93 -9.02 -2.94
C LYS A 86 17.41 -8.94 -2.74
N PRO A 87 16.94 -8.84 -1.48
CA PRO A 87 15.52 -8.58 -1.22
C PRO A 87 15.04 -7.33 -1.93
N PHE A 88 13.88 -7.44 -2.62
CA PHE A 88 13.29 -6.39 -3.43
C PHE A 88 14.27 -5.76 -4.44
N GLY A 89 15.21 -6.58 -4.91
CA GLY A 89 16.28 -6.17 -5.83
C GLY A 89 15.79 -6.00 -7.26
N GLY A 90 16.69 -5.45 -8.10
CA GLY A 90 16.41 -5.15 -9.51
C GLY A 90 15.85 -3.76 -9.73
N ALA A 91 15.71 -3.37 -11.01
CA ALA A 91 15.34 -2.00 -11.40
C ALA A 91 13.83 -1.87 -11.73
N THR A 92 13.22 -2.93 -12.22
CA THR A 92 11.83 -2.91 -12.69
C THR A 92 10.88 -3.55 -11.67
N VAL A 93 9.58 -3.29 -11.79
CA VAL A 93 8.55 -4.01 -11.03
C VAL A 93 8.67 -5.52 -11.28
N GLN A 94 8.95 -5.91 -12.52
CA GLN A 94 9.12 -7.32 -12.85
C GLN A 94 10.29 -7.95 -12.08
N ASP A 95 11.44 -7.30 -12.02
CA ASP A 95 12.59 -7.80 -11.26
C ASP A 95 12.28 -7.92 -9.76
N LYS A 96 11.62 -6.91 -9.22
CA LYS A 96 11.30 -6.81 -7.79
C LYS A 96 10.19 -7.78 -7.35
N CYS A 97 9.18 -8.00 -8.20
CA CYS A 97 7.93 -8.65 -7.82
C CYS A 97 7.69 -10.02 -8.49
N THR A 98 8.58 -10.49 -9.40
CA THR A 98 8.50 -11.85 -9.92
C THR A 98 9.07 -12.82 -8.88
N ILE A 99 8.21 -13.28 -7.99
CA ILE A 99 8.49 -14.22 -6.90
C ILE A 99 7.38 -15.29 -6.86
N PRO A 100 7.63 -16.46 -6.27
CA PRO A 100 6.58 -17.46 -6.07
C PRO A 100 5.43 -16.90 -5.23
N LEU A 101 4.23 -17.40 -5.47
CA LEU A 101 3.07 -17.12 -4.64
C LEU A 101 3.17 -17.93 -3.34
N THR A 102 2.76 -17.33 -2.22
CA THR A 102 2.76 -18.00 -0.91
C THR A 102 1.50 -18.84 -0.67
N PHE A 103 0.43 -18.58 -1.46
CA PHE A 103 -0.81 -19.36 -1.46
C PHE A 103 -1.56 -19.18 -2.79
N ALA A 104 -2.56 -20.03 -3.03
CA ALA A 104 -3.40 -19.94 -4.22
C ALA A 104 -4.22 -18.62 -4.21
N PRO A 105 -4.25 -17.85 -5.31
CA PRO A 105 -4.99 -16.60 -5.38
C PRO A 105 -6.43 -16.72 -4.88
N GLY A 106 -6.87 -15.76 -4.06
CA GLY A 106 -8.22 -15.72 -3.48
C GLY A 106 -8.43 -16.59 -2.24
N THR A 107 -7.39 -17.25 -1.69
CA THR A 107 -7.58 -18.22 -0.59
C THR A 107 -7.08 -17.76 0.77
N ALA A 108 -6.29 -16.69 0.84
CA ALA A 108 -5.74 -16.14 2.07
C ALA A 108 -5.37 -14.66 1.87
N PHE A 109 -4.67 -14.09 2.84
CA PHE A 109 -4.17 -12.72 2.81
C PHE A 109 -2.68 -12.69 3.13
N ALA A 110 -1.89 -11.97 2.31
CA ALA A 110 -0.50 -11.61 2.62
C ALA A 110 -0.15 -10.25 2.01
N TYR A 111 0.46 -9.38 2.80
CA TYR A 111 0.84 -8.05 2.36
C TYR A 111 2.06 -8.09 1.43
N GLY A 112 1.91 -7.60 0.21
CA GLY A 112 2.97 -7.74 -0.79
C GLY A 112 2.88 -6.82 -1.99
N GLY A 113 3.62 -7.16 -3.05
CA GLY A 113 3.80 -6.40 -4.29
C GLY A 113 2.58 -6.34 -5.22
N GLY A 114 1.39 -6.77 -4.77
CA GLY A 114 0.19 -6.75 -5.60
C GLY A 114 -0.13 -5.38 -6.20
N CYS A 115 0.02 -4.31 -5.43
CA CYS A 115 -0.22 -2.94 -5.96
C CYS A 115 0.85 -2.49 -6.96
N ASP A 116 2.07 -3.02 -6.88
CA ASP A 116 3.11 -2.76 -7.90
C ASP A 116 2.68 -3.38 -9.24
N TRP A 117 2.22 -4.63 -9.21
CA TRP A 117 1.62 -5.29 -10.36
C TRP A 117 0.35 -4.59 -10.87
N ALA A 118 -0.52 -4.11 -9.98
CA ALA A 118 -1.70 -3.34 -10.37
C ALA A 118 -1.33 -2.06 -11.13
N GLY A 119 -0.23 -1.40 -10.75
CA GLY A 119 0.35 -0.30 -11.53
C GLY A 119 0.75 -0.73 -12.94
N LYS A 120 1.39 -1.90 -13.09
CA LYS A 120 1.73 -2.45 -14.43
C LYS A 120 0.48 -2.85 -15.24
N VAL A 121 -0.62 -3.28 -14.58
CA VAL A 121 -1.90 -3.50 -15.26
C VAL A 121 -2.40 -2.19 -15.87
N VAL A 122 -2.41 -1.09 -15.10
CA VAL A 122 -2.80 0.23 -15.63
C VAL A 122 -1.93 0.60 -16.84
N GLU A 123 -0.61 0.46 -16.77
CA GLU A 123 0.29 0.74 -17.90
C GLU A 123 -0.03 -0.14 -19.11
N ALA A 124 -0.28 -1.43 -18.89
CA ALA A 124 -0.56 -2.38 -19.96
C ALA A 124 -1.85 -2.06 -20.73
N VAL A 125 -2.93 -1.65 -20.04
CA VAL A 125 -4.23 -1.36 -20.68
C VAL A 125 -4.30 0.06 -21.25
N THR A 126 -3.61 1.03 -20.64
CA THR A 126 -3.65 2.45 -21.08
C THR A 126 -2.55 2.80 -22.09
N LYS A 127 -1.51 1.95 -22.22
CA LYS A 127 -0.31 2.21 -23.05
C LYS A 127 0.45 3.48 -22.66
N THR A 128 0.33 3.90 -21.40
CA THR A 128 1.07 5.03 -20.82
C THR A 128 1.75 4.61 -19.53
N THR A 129 2.74 5.37 -19.06
CA THR A 129 3.34 5.12 -17.75
C THR A 129 2.33 5.40 -16.63
N LEU A 130 2.44 4.72 -15.50
CA LEU A 130 1.59 4.96 -14.34
C LEU A 130 1.67 6.43 -13.87
N GLU A 131 2.86 7.04 -13.93
CA GLU A 131 3.05 8.47 -13.68
C GLU A 131 2.26 9.35 -14.63
N GLY A 132 2.34 9.09 -15.94
CA GLY A 132 1.62 9.83 -16.97
C GLY A 132 0.10 9.73 -16.80
N PHE A 133 -0.39 8.54 -16.50
CA PHE A 133 -1.80 8.30 -16.22
C PHE A 133 -2.28 9.03 -14.99
N MET A 134 -1.60 8.84 -13.84
CA MET A 134 -1.96 9.52 -12.59
C MET A 134 -1.87 11.04 -12.70
N LYS A 135 -0.85 11.56 -13.40
CA LYS A 135 -0.71 12.99 -13.63
C LYS A 135 -1.93 13.58 -14.34
N THR A 136 -2.36 12.93 -15.41
CA THR A 136 -3.51 13.40 -16.20
C THR A 136 -4.84 13.25 -15.48
N ARG A 137 -5.05 12.11 -14.81
CA ARG A 137 -6.35 11.71 -14.27
C ARG A 137 -6.57 12.10 -12.81
N ILE A 138 -5.48 12.36 -12.06
CA ILE A 138 -5.56 12.65 -10.61
C ILE A 138 -4.86 13.97 -10.28
N TRP A 139 -3.58 14.12 -10.66
CA TRP A 139 -2.79 15.23 -10.13
C TRP A 139 -3.19 16.58 -10.71
N ILE A 140 -3.33 16.68 -12.03
CA ILE A 140 -3.77 17.93 -12.70
C ILE A 140 -5.19 18.34 -12.23
N PRO A 141 -6.21 17.44 -12.21
CA PRO A 141 -7.53 17.80 -11.69
C PRO A 141 -7.53 18.30 -10.24
N LEU A 142 -6.55 17.91 -9.44
CA LEU A 142 -6.41 18.35 -8.04
C LEU A 142 -5.40 19.48 -7.82
N GLY A 143 -4.66 19.89 -8.86
CA GLY A 143 -3.64 20.93 -8.78
C GLY A 143 -2.42 20.53 -7.94
N ILE A 144 -2.03 19.24 -7.96
CA ILE A 144 -0.91 18.67 -7.19
C ILE A 144 0.22 18.12 -8.07
N GLU A 145 0.18 18.34 -9.36
CA GLU A 145 1.14 17.81 -10.35
C GLU A 145 2.56 18.33 -10.17
N ASN A 146 2.72 19.50 -9.55
CA ASN A 146 4.03 20.09 -9.27
C ASN A 146 4.64 19.58 -7.95
N ASP A 147 3.85 18.88 -7.12
CA ASP A 147 4.24 18.34 -5.83
C ASP A 147 4.30 16.82 -5.82
N THR A 148 3.97 16.16 -6.95
CA THR A 148 3.77 14.71 -6.99
C THR A 148 4.56 14.09 -8.14
N SER A 149 5.32 13.02 -7.87
CA SER A 149 6.09 12.27 -8.88
C SER A 149 6.61 10.95 -8.34
N PHE A 150 6.81 9.96 -9.22
CA PHE A 150 7.61 8.78 -8.93
C PHE A 150 9.13 9.08 -9.02
N PHE A 151 9.52 10.14 -9.74
CA PHE A 151 10.91 10.48 -10.02
C PHE A 151 11.24 11.94 -9.63
N PRO A 152 11.10 12.33 -8.34
CA PRO A 152 11.25 13.73 -7.92
C PRO A 152 12.65 14.28 -8.17
N HIS A 153 13.68 13.42 -8.08
CA HIS A 153 15.08 13.84 -8.28
C HIS A 153 15.42 14.21 -9.73
N SER A 154 14.63 13.76 -10.70
CA SER A 154 14.77 14.11 -12.12
C SER A 154 13.93 15.32 -12.53
N LYS A 155 13.09 15.85 -11.62
CA LYS A 155 12.20 16.98 -11.91
C LYS A 155 12.75 18.29 -11.36
N GLU A 156 12.86 19.29 -12.23
CA GLU A 156 13.17 20.65 -11.83
C GLU A 156 12.13 21.15 -10.81
N GLY A 157 12.58 21.84 -9.77
CA GLY A 157 11.72 22.37 -8.70
C GLY A 157 11.19 21.34 -7.69
N MET A 158 11.41 20.02 -7.91
CA MET A 158 11.09 18.99 -6.90
C MET A 158 12.33 18.50 -6.15
N ARG A 159 13.45 18.31 -6.84
CA ARG A 159 14.69 17.75 -6.28
C ARG A 159 15.06 18.36 -4.94
N ASP A 160 15.10 19.68 -4.87
CA ASP A 160 15.55 20.43 -3.69
C ASP A 160 14.50 20.52 -2.58
N ARG A 161 13.30 19.97 -2.82
CA ARG A 161 12.19 19.90 -1.86
C ARG A 161 11.93 18.48 -1.33
N VAL A 162 12.69 17.50 -1.78
CA VAL A 162 12.59 16.14 -1.22
C VAL A 162 13.07 16.19 0.22
N ALA A 163 12.20 15.79 1.14
CA ALA A 163 12.54 15.76 2.55
C ALA A 163 13.60 14.70 2.84
N ASP A 164 14.55 15.04 3.68
CA ASP A 164 15.58 14.13 4.16
C ASP A 164 14.97 12.97 4.95
N LEU A 165 15.63 11.81 4.90
CA LEU A 165 15.34 10.69 5.77
C LEU A 165 16.17 10.77 7.04
N ALA A 166 15.57 10.35 8.13
CA ALA A 166 16.23 10.20 9.42
C ALA A 166 16.21 8.74 9.88
N THR A 167 17.09 8.41 10.79
CA THR A 167 17.09 7.14 11.53
C THR A 167 17.40 7.39 12.99
N LEU A 168 17.28 6.39 13.84
CA LEU A 168 17.79 6.45 15.20
C LEU A 168 19.32 6.43 15.21
N ASN A 169 19.95 6.88 16.29
CA ASN A 169 21.39 6.81 16.46
C ASN A 169 21.88 5.34 16.46
N GLU A 170 23.20 5.12 16.49
CA GLU A 170 23.83 3.79 16.48
C GLU A 170 23.36 2.85 17.61
N LYS A 171 22.82 3.42 18.71
CA LYS A 171 22.25 2.65 19.83
C LYS A 171 20.76 2.34 19.63
N GLY A 172 20.14 2.80 18.54
CA GLY A 172 18.71 2.66 18.34
C GLY A 172 17.86 3.61 19.19
N GLU A 173 18.43 4.71 19.66
CA GLU A 173 17.82 5.67 20.59
C GLU A 173 17.70 7.08 19.97
N PRO A 174 16.81 7.95 20.50
CA PRO A 174 16.79 9.37 20.17
C PRO A 174 18.11 10.08 20.58
N PRO A 175 18.44 11.21 19.96
CA PRO A 175 17.70 11.89 18.88
C PRO A 175 17.81 11.18 17.54
N ALA A 176 16.85 11.45 16.66
CA ALA A 176 16.95 11.03 15.26
C ALA A 176 18.13 11.71 14.58
N VAL A 177 18.84 10.97 13.75
CA VAL A 177 20.00 11.45 12.98
C VAL A 177 19.71 11.37 11.48
N TYR A 178 20.34 12.25 10.70
CA TYR A 178 20.20 12.25 9.26
C TYR A 178 20.73 10.95 8.64
N LEU A 179 19.96 10.38 7.71
CA LEU A 179 20.31 9.17 6.95
C LEU A 179 20.63 9.54 5.50
N PRO A 180 21.91 9.82 5.18
CA PRO A 180 22.28 10.23 3.84
C PRO A 180 22.23 9.08 2.84
N GLY A 181 21.84 9.39 1.60
CA GLY A 181 22.02 8.49 0.45
C GLY A 181 21.15 7.24 0.44
N PHE A 182 20.16 7.12 1.35
CA PHE A 182 19.25 6.00 1.33
C PHE A 182 18.18 6.20 0.25
N ASP A 183 18.19 5.32 -0.76
CA ASP A 183 17.14 5.28 -1.78
C ASP A 183 15.97 4.38 -1.33
N ILE A 184 14.86 4.98 -0.95
CA ILE A 184 13.66 4.27 -0.49
C ILE A 184 13.00 3.43 -1.60
N THR A 185 13.31 3.71 -2.88
CA THR A 185 12.82 2.94 -4.02
C THR A 185 13.74 1.77 -4.38
N LEU A 186 14.90 1.66 -3.71
CA LEU A 186 15.89 0.61 -3.93
C LEU A 186 16.28 0.47 -5.40
N GLY A 187 16.59 1.60 -6.05
CA GLY A 187 17.06 1.65 -7.44
C GLY A 187 16.00 1.42 -8.50
N ALA A 188 14.71 1.60 -8.16
CA ALA A 188 13.65 1.40 -9.13
C ALA A 188 13.70 2.44 -10.27
N THR A 189 13.56 1.94 -11.51
CA THR A 189 13.39 2.75 -12.71
C THR A 189 11.93 2.74 -13.21
N ASP A 190 11.13 1.80 -12.72
CA ASP A 190 9.67 1.74 -12.94
C ASP A 190 8.92 2.56 -11.89
N CYS A 191 7.69 2.94 -12.23
CA CYS A 191 6.74 3.46 -11.26
C CYS A 191 6.28 2.33 -10.31
N LEU A 192 6.74 2.34 -9.06
CA LEU A 192 6.33 1.38 -8.05
C LEU A 192 4.92 1.72 -7.54
N GLY A 193 3.89 1.07 -8.07
CA GLY A 193 2.49 1.30 -7.68
C GLY A 193 2.17 0.96 -6.23
N GLY A 194 3.04 0.17 -5.57
CA GLY A 194 2.95 -0.18 -4.16
C GLY A 194 3.65 0.78 -3.21
N GLY A 195 4.61 1.62 -3.66
CA GLY A 195 5.43 2.36 -2.70
C GLY A 195 6.31 3.50 -3.20
N GLY A 196 6.36 3.77 -4.50
CA GLY A 196 7.36 4.65 -5.10
C GLY A 196 6.98 6.12 -5.29
N LEU A 197 5.77 6.54 -4.90
CA LEU A 197 5.30 7.91 -5.14
C LEU A 197 5.75 8.87 -4.05
N PHE A 198 6.31 10.00 -4.47
CA PHE A 198 6.62 11.15 -3.63
C PHE A 198 5.55 12.24 -3.81
N THR A 199 5.14 12.86 -2.71
CA THR A 199 4.21 13.99 -2.72
C THR A 199 4.37 14.81 -1.44
N SER A 200 3.93 16.07 -1.45
CA SER A 200 3.87 16.88 -0.22
C SER A 200 2.71 16.44 0.68
N ALA A 201 2.79 16.73 1.98
CA ALA A 201 1.68 16.51 2.91
C ALA A 201 0.40 17.22 2.44
N LYS A 202 0.53 18.44 1.93
CA LYS A 202 -0.58 19.23 1.36
C LYS A 202 -1.16 18.55 0.12
N GLY A 203 -0.30 18.06 -0.80
CA GLY A 203 -0.73 17.36 -2.02
C GLY A 203 -1.47 16.07 -1.71
N TYR A 204 -0.95 15.28 -0.77
CA TYR A 204 -1.63 14.05 -0.37
C TYR A 204 -2.95 14.32 0.37
N TYR A 205 -2.99 15.35 1.22
CA TYR A 205 -4.24 15.74 1.89
C TYR A 205 -5.30 16.23 0.90
N ALA A 206 -4.91 16.96 -0.15
CA ALA A 206 -5.83 17.37 -1.21
C ALA A 206 -6.45 16.16 -1.91
N PHE A 207 -5.62 15.15 -2.26
CA PHE A 207 -6.09 13.89 -2.82
C PHE A 207 -7.02 13.13 -1.85
N LEU A 208 -6.60 12.96 -0.59
CA LEU A 208 -7.38 12.25 0.43
C LEU A 208 -8.73 12.94 0.68
N SER A 209 -8.74 14.28 0.77
CA SER A 209 -9.94 15.10 0.94
C SER A 209 -10.89 15.01 -0.26
N ALA A 210 -10.35 14.92 -1.49
CA ALA A 210 -11.15 14.71 -2.68
C ALA A 210 -11.85 13.34 -2.65
N LEU A 211 -11.14 12.27 -2.27
CA LEU A 211 -11.74 10.94 -2.12
C LEU A 211 -12.78 10.92 -1.00
N PHE A 212 -12.47 11.53 0.14
CA PHE A 212 -13.37 11.60 1.28
C PHE A 212 -14.71 12.29 0.94
N ARG A 213 -14.65 13.35 0.13
CA ARG A 213 -15.82 14.11 -0.36
C ARG A 213 -16.45 13.52 -1.61
N ARG A 214 -15.93 12.40 -2.11
CA ARG A 214 -16.39 11.76 -3.35
C ARG A 214 -16.38 12.71 -4.56
N ASP A 215 -15.27 13.40 -4.77
CA ASP A 215 -15.12 14.40 -5.85
C ASP A 215 -15.34 13.74 -7.23
N PRO A 216 -16.36 14.16 -8.00
CA PRO A 216 -16.70 13.54 -9.27
C PRO A 216 -15.65 13.76 -10.37
N ARG A 217 -14.65 14.61 -10.15
CA ARG A 217 -13.50 14.76 -11.05
C ARG A 217 -12.55 13.56 -10.99
N ILE A 218 -12.59 12.79 -9.90
CA ILE A 218 -11.67 11.68 -9.66
C ILE A 218 -12.33 10.34 -9.98
N LEU A 219 -13.51 10.05 -9.43
CA LEU A 219 -14.24 8.80 -9.66
C LEU A 219 -15.75 9.06 -9.74
N LYS A 220 -16.46 8.19 -10.43
CA LYS A 220 -17.93 8.14 -10.42
C LYS A 220 -18.46 7.63 -9.07
N PRO A 221 -19.72 7.92 -8.71
CA PRO A 221 -20.31 7.46 -7.44
C PRO A 221 -20.20 5.95 -7.22
N THR A 222 -20.47 5.14 -8.22
CA THR A 222 -20.38 3.68 -8.15
C THR A 222 -18.97 3.17 -7.89
N SER A 223 -17.96 3.85 -8.42
CA SER A 223 -16.55 3.50 -8.16
C SER A 223 -16.11 3.91 -6.75
N TYR A 224 -16.67 4.97 -6.19
CA TYR A 224 -16.46 5.30 -4.77
C TYR A 224 -17.08 4.25 -3.86
N ASP A 225 -18.27 3.75 -4.17
CA ASP A 225 -18.89 2.67 -3.41
C ASP A 225 -18.02 1.41 -3.45
N GLU A 226 -17.49 1.09 -4.64
CA GLU A 226 -16.58 -0.04 -4.81
C GLU A 226 -15.23 0.15 -4.11
N LEU A 227 -14.66 1.37 -4.14
CA LEU A 227 -13.39 1.70 -3.49
C LEU A 227 -13.45 1.46 -1.98
N PHE A 228 -14.56 1.83 -1.34
CA PHE A 228 -14.67 1.86 0.11
C PHE A 228 -15.32 0.62 0.72
N ARG A 229 -16.08 -0.18 -0.05
CA ARG A 229 -16.72 -1.37 0.51
C ARG A 229 -15.68 -2.43 0.90
N PRO A 230 -15.92 -3.21 1.96
CA PRO A 230 -15.15 -4.41 2.28
C PRO A 230 -15.12 -5.39 1.10
N GLN A 231 -13.95 -5.96 0.82
CA GLN A 231 -13.71 -6.82 -0.33
C GLN A 231 -13.46 -8.29 0.04
N LEU A 232 -13.03 -8.54 1.27
CA LEU A 232 -12.64 -9.88 1.70
C LEU A 232 -13.87 -10.72 2.06
N ASP A 233 -13.86 -11.97 1.63
CA ASP A 233 -14.73 -12.99 2.18
C ASP A 233 -14.29 -13.36 3.62
N GLU A 234 -15.07 -14.17 4.31
CA GLU A 234 -14.84 -14.57 5.70
C GLU A 234 -13.46 -15.22 5.88
N ARG A 235 -13.08 -16.12 4.97
CA ARG A 235 -11.79 -16.82 4.99
C ARG A 235 -10.60 -15.88 4.86
N CYS A 236 -10.63 -14.99 3.89
CA CYS A 236 -9.57 -14.01 3.68
C CYS A 236 -9.53 -12.97 4.79
N GLU A 237 -10.69 -12.60 5.38
CA GLU A 237 -10.76 -11.70 6.53
C GLU A 237 -10.16 -12.34 7.78
N GLU A 238 -10.42 -13.63 8.03
CA GLU A 238 -9.77 -14.37 9.11
C GLU A 238 -8.26 -14.41 8.90
N ALA A 239 -7.82 -14.80 7.70
CA ALA A 239 -6.41 -14.82 7.34
C ALA A 239 -5.72 -13.46 7.53
N LEU A 240 -6.38 -12.34 7.19
CA LEU A 240 -5.87 -10.98 7.45
C LEU A 240 -5.66 -10.73 8.94
N ASN A 241 -6.66 -11.07 9.78
CA ASN A 241 -6.59 -10.82 11.21
C ASN A 241 -5.52 -11.70 11.89
N GLU A 242 -5.32 -12.92 11.44
CA GLU A 242 -4.20 -13.78 11.88
C GLU A 242 -2.86 -13.24 11.39
N TYR A 243 -2.76 -12.87 10.11
CA TYR A 243 -1.54 -12.37 9.49
C TYR A 243 -0.97 -11.15 10.23
N PHE A 244 -1.79 -10.21 10.62
CA PHE A 244 -1.37 -8.98 11.29
C PHE A 244 -0.79 -9.20 12.69
N TYR A 245 -1.10 -10.31 13.33
CA TYR A 245 -0.65 -10.62 14.69
C TYR A 245 0.17 -11.92 14.79
N ARG A 246 0.63 -12.46 13.67
CA ARG A 246 1.46 -13.67 13.65
C ARG A 246 2.84 -13.47 14.32
N SER A 247 3.26 -12.23 14.54
CA SER A 247 4.42 -11.87 15.33
C SER A 247 4.32 -10.43 15.83
N GLU A 248 5.12 -10.05 16.84
CA GLU A 248 5.22 -8.68 17.34
C GLU A 248 5.63 -7.70 16.25
N LEU A 249 6.53 -8.12 15.34
CA LEU A 249 6.97 -7.32 14.20
C LEU A 249 5.81 -6.99 13.27
N TYR A 250 4.97 -7.98 12.92
CA TYR A 250 3.80 -7.77 12.07
C TYR A 250 2.77 -6.87 12.74
N ALA A 251 2.51 -7.08 14.03
CA ALA A 251 1.61 -6.22 14.79
C ALA A 251 2.10 -4.77 14.81
N ALA A 252 3.38 -4.54 15.00
CA ALA A 252 3.97 -3.21 14.98
C ALA A 252 3.87 -2.53 13.61
N TYR A 253 4.12 -3.27 12.52
CA TYR A 253 4.19 -2.70 11.16
C TYR A 253 2.84 -2.58 10.47
N LEU A 254 1.90 -3.49 10.71
CA LEU A 254 0.66 -3.62 9.93
C LEU A 254 -0.60 -3.22 10.71
N ALA A 255 -0.62 -3.44 12.03
CA ALA A 255 -1.83 -3.22 12.81
C ALA A 255 -2.11 -1.74 13.15
N LEU A 256 -1.20 -0.80 12.86
CA LEU A 256 -1.38 0.66 13.05
C LEU A 256 -1.83 1.03 14.48
N CYS A 257 -1.32 0.35 15.49
CA CYS A 257 -1.75 0.46 16.90
C CYS A 257 -3.26 0.14 17.11
N ILE A 258 -3.92 -0.52 16.17
CA ILE A 258 -5.29 -0.99 16.34
C ILE A 258 -5.23 -2.29 17.15
N PRO A 259 -5.98 -2.41 18.26
CA PRO A 259 -5.97 -3.63 19.08
C PRO A 259 -6.36 -4.88 18.30
N GLN A 260 -5.83 -6.04 18.71
CA GLN A 260 -6.18 -7.32 18.08
C GLN A 260 -7.67 -7.64 18.23
N SER A 261 -8.29 -7.22 19.32
CA SER A 261 -9.72 -7.38 19.58
C SER A 261 -10.62 -6.63 18.60
N VAL A 262 -10.13 -5.59 17.94
CA VAL A 262 -10.87 -4.88 16.89
C VAL A 262 -10.74 -5.65 15.58
N ARG A 263 -11.86 -6.19 15.09
CA ARG A 263 -11.90 -6.92 13.83
C ARG A 263 -11.60 -6.01 12.64
N LYS A 264 -10.83 -6.48 11.70
CA LYS A 264 -10.38 -5.74 10.52
C LYS A 264 -10.74 -6.49 9.25
N THR A 265 -11.00 -5.73 8.19
CA THR A 265 -11.15 -6.23 6.82
C THR A 265 -10.37 -5.33 5.88
N TRP A 266 -10.48 -5.55 4.58
CA TRP A 266 -9.79 -4.76 3.57
C TRP A 266 -10.75 -4.28 2.49
N SER A 267 -10.59 -3.02 2.05
CA SER A 267 -11.24 -2.44 0.88
C SER A 267 -10.21 -2.22 -0.23
N LEU A 268 -10.62 -1.78 -1.42
CA LEU A 268 -9.66 -1.38 -2.45
C LEU A 268 -8.79 -0.19 -2.02
N ALA A 269 -9.29 0.63 -1.08
CA ALA A 269 -8.56 1.77 -0.55
C ALA A 269 -7.50 1.37 0.50
N GLY A 270 -7.79 0.39 1.36
CA GLY A 270 -6.91 0.00 2.47
C GLY A 270 -7.60 -0.77 3.57
N LEU A 271 -6.97 -0.78 4.75
CA LEU A 271 -7.46 -1.45 5.94
C LEU A 271 -8.74 -0.78 6.47
N VAL A 272 -9.75 -1.58 6.75
CA VAL A 272 -11.05 -1.14 7.31
C VAL A 272 -11.23 -1.73 8.70
N VAL A 273 -11.55 -0.90 9.69
CA VAL A 273 -11.97 -1.38 11.01
C VAL A 273 -13.46 -1.67 11.02
N LYS A 274 -13.87 -2.82 11.54
CA LYS A 274 -15.29 -3.23 11.58
C LYS A 274 -16.05 -2.65 12.78
N GLU A 275 -15.33 -2.35 13.85
CA GLU A 275 -15.85 -1.70 15.05
C GLU A 275 -15.12 -0.38 15.30
N GLY A 276 -15.84 0.63 15.80
CA GLY A 276 -15.25 1.87 16.25
C GLY A 276 -14.48 1.70 17.56
N GLN A 277 -13.58 2.63 17.84
CA GLN A 277 -12.91 2.77 19.12
C GLN A 277 -13.16 4.18 19.64
N GLU A 278 -13.87 4.27 20.76
CA GLU A 278 -14.23 5.55 21.35
C GLU A 278 -12.98 6.47 21.54
N GLY A 279 -13.14 7.72 21.16
CA GLY A 279 -12.10 8.73 21.23
C GLY A 279 -10.97 8.58 20.21
N ARG A 280 -11.07 7.63 19.24
CA ARG A 280 -10.02 7.41 18.26
C ARG A 280 -10.49 7.29 16.82
N PHE A 281 -11.48 6.45 16.54
CA PHE A 281 -12.03 6.26 15.19
C PHE A 281 -13.42 5.62 15.23
N GLY A 282 -14.27 5.96 14.26
CA GLY A 282 -15.60 5.38 14.06
C GLY A 282 -15.54 4.03 13.34
N ARG A 283 -16.70 3.36 13.31
CA ARG A 283 -16.88 2.14 12.53
C ARG A 283 -16.69 2.41 11.05
N GLY A 284 -16.02 1.50 10.37
CA GLY A 284 -15.77 1.63 8.93
C GLY A 284 -14.65 2.60 8.57
N THR A 285 -13.90 3.13 9.55
CA THR A 285 -12.72 3.94 9.27
C THR A 285 -11.74 3.16 8.40
N ILE A 286 -11.32 3.79 7.30
CA ILE A 286 -10.34 3.26 6.37
C ILE A 286 -9.00 3.94 6.63
N SER A 287 -7.93 3.18 6.72
CA SER A 287 -6.60 3.71 6.97
C SER A 287 -5.52 2.86 6.34
N TRP A 288 -4.36 3.46 6.11
CA TRP A 288 -3.14 2.73 5.84
C TRP A 288 -1.92 3.59 6.17
N ALA A 289 -0.76 2.94 6.09
CA ALA A 289 0.51 3.57 6.36
C ALA A 289 1.53 3.27 5.27
N GLY A 290 2.77 3.74 5.46
CA GLY A 290 3.89 3.45 4.58
C GLY A 290 5.22 3.80 5.18
N VAL A 291 6.27 3.29 4.57
CA VAL A 291 7.64 3.70 4.81
C VAL A 291 7.81 5.12 4.21
N PRO A 292 8.35 6.06 4.92
CA PRO A 292 8.98 6.08 6.24
C PRO A 292 8.08 6.61 7.38
N SER A 293 7.16 5.79 7.86
CA SER A 293 6.27 6.12 8.99
C SER A 293 5.23 7.21 8.68
N VAL A 294 4.67 7.19 7.49
CA VAL A 294 3.53 8.02 7.11
C VAL A 294 2.23 7.26 7.35
N GLN A 295 1.16 7.92 7.78
CA GLN A 295 -0.15 7.33 8.01
C GLN A 295 -1.26 8.26 7.52
N TRP A 296 -2.33 7.68 6.98
CA TRP A 296 -3.55 8.39 6.61
C TRP A 296 -4.79 7.62 7.09
N TYR A 297 -5.89 8.34 7.27
CA TYR A 297 -7.18 7.75 7.62
C TYR A 297 -8.34 8.56 7.03
N MET A 298 -9.44 7.89 6.78
CA MET A 298 -10.75 8.44 6.41
C MET A 298 -11.82 7.80 7.28
N ASP A 299 -12.54 8.60 8.03
CA ASP A 299 -13.61 8.20 8.92
C ASP A 299 -14.90 8.90 8.51
N GLN A 300 -15.73 8.17 7.77
CA GLN A 300 -17.00 8.68 7.27
C GLN A 300 -18.04 8.88 8.38
N GLU A 301 -17.98 8.07 9.44
CA GLU A 301 -18.91 8.15 10.55
C GLU A 301 -18.74 9.45 11.36
N THR A 302 -17.49 9.85 11.60
CA THR A 302 -17.18 11.07 12.36
C THR A 302 -16.93 12.29 11.46
N GLY A 303 -16.90 12.11 10.15
CA GLY A 303 -16.69 13.22 9.21
C GLY A 303 -15.26 13.70 9.11
N VAL A 304 -14.26 12.85 9.40
CA VAL A 304 -12.83 13.25 9.49
C VAL A 304 -11.94 12.47 8.54
N CYS A 305 -11.06 13.16 7.85
CA CYS A 305 -9.93 12.54 7.19
C CYS A 305 -8.62 13.27 7.56
N GLY A 306 -7.52 12.53 7.59
CA GLY A 306 -6.24 13.09 7.99
C GLY A 306 -5.04 12.32 7.44
N VAL A 307 -3.91 13.02 7.41
CA VAL A 307 -2.61 12.45 7.08
C VAL A 307 -1.57 12.95 8.07
N VAL A 308 -0.74 12.05 8.54
CA VAL A 308 0.44 12.37 9.37
C VAL A 308 1.67 11.89 8.61
N VAL A 309 2.65 12.75 8.45
CA VAL A 309 3.89 12.45 7.75
C VAL A 309 5.07 12.50 8.70
N CYS A 310 5.94 11.51 8.58
CA CYS A 310 7.21 11.43 9.25
C CYS A 310 8.22 10.83 8.27
N GLN A 311 9.50 11.18 8.37
CA GLN A 311 10.56 10.72 7.47
C GLN A 311 11.65 10.01 8.29
N ILE A 312 11.25 8.92 8.98
CA ILE A 312 12.16 8.17 9.86
C ILE A 312 12.13 6.66 9.57
N LEU A 313 13.30 6.04 9.64
CA LEU A 313 13.52 4.60 9.54
C LEU A 313 14.13 4.05 10.84
N PRO A 314 13.92 2.78 11.20
CA PRO A 314 12.96 1.87 10.56
C PRO A 314 11.51 2.38 10.69
N PRO A 315 10.59 1.96 9.80
CA PRO A 315 9.21 2.42 9.88
C PRO A 315 8.53 1.93 11.17
N MET A 316 7.46 2.63 11.55
CA MET A 316 6.58 2.24 12.67
C MET A 316 7.29 2.17 14.05
N LEU A 317 8.30 3.01 14.25
CA LEU A 317 8.92 3.13 15.58
C LEU A 317 7.86 3.42 16.66
N PRO A 318 7.92 2.77 17.84
CA PRO A 318 6.91 2.93 18.90
C PRO A 318 6.64 4.39 19.28
N ALA A 319 7.69 5.22 19.35
CA ALA A 319 7.55 6.66 19.65
C ALA A 319 6.77 7.41 18.55
N VAL A 320 7.01 7.09 17.27
CA VAL A 320 6.31 7.70 16.13
C VAL A 320 4.86 7.23 16.11
N MET A 321 4.62 5.94 16.31
CA MET A 321 3.27 5.38 16.36
C MET A 321 2.46 5.94 17.55
N SER A 322 3.10 6.15 18.70
CA SER A 322 2.47 6.83 19.84
C SER A 322 2.12 8.28 19.51
N LEU A 323 2.95 8.99 18.74
CA LEU A 323 2.65 10.35 18.28
C LEU A 323 1.44 10.37 17.33
N HIS A 324 1.39 9.44 16.38
CA HIS A 324 0.24 9.30 15.46
C HIS A 324 -1.06 9.01 16.21
N ASP A 325 -1.03 8.06 17.17
CA ASP A 325 -2.18 7.72 18.00
C ASP A 325 -2.65 8.92 18.83
N LYS A 326 -1.73 9.64 19.49
CA LYS A 326 -2.04 10.85 20.26
C LYS A 326 -2.62 11.96 19.37
N ALA A 327 -2.05 12.20 18.20
CA ALA A 327 -2.56 13.20 17.25
C ALA A 327 -3.99 12.86 16.81
N GLN A 328 -4.26 11.61 16.44
CA GLN A 328 -5.59 11.15 16.10
C GLN A 328 -6.58 11.32 17.24
N LYS A 329 -6.25 10.83 18.45
CA LYS A 329 -7.09 10.97 19.65
C LYS A 329 -7.38 12.43 20.00
N THR A 330 -6.42 13.33 19.84
CA THR A 330 -6.62 14.76 20.10
C THR A 330 -7.64 15.36 19.13
N ILE A 331 -7.56 15.01 17.85
CA ILE A 331 -8.52 15.47 16.82
C ILE A 331 -9.93 14.96 17.16
N PHE A 332 -10.08 13.67 17.42
CA PHE A 332 -11.39 13.08 17.72
C PHE A 332 -12.01 13.62 19.02
N SER A 333 -11.21 13.76 20.08
CA SER A 333 -11.69 14.37 21.35
C SER A 333 -12.06 15.84 21.19
N GLY A 334 -11.39 16.58 20.31
CA GLY A 334 -11.73 17.97 20.00
C GLY A 334 -13.08 18.09 19.30
N LEU A 335 -13.40 17.16 18.39
CA LEU A 335 -14.69 17.11 17.68
C LEU A 335 -15.85 16.78 18.60
N GLN A 336 -15.69 15.82 19.52
CA GLN A 336 -16.73 15.47 20.52
C GLN A 336 -17.10 16.63 21.45
N ARG A 337 -16.20 17.60 21.65
CA ARG A 337 -16.47 18.82 22.45
C ARG A 337 -17.11 19.93 21.63
N ALA A 338 -17.07 19.85 20.32
CA ALA A 338 -17.60 20.86 19.41
C ALA A 338 -19.01 20.54 18.89
N LEU A 339 -19.48 19.30 19.09
CA LEU A 339 -20.83 18.80 18.84
C LEU A 339 -21.65 18.80 20.15
#